data_b16f12a94f074f9c89cea11bfc2dabe4
#
_entry.id   b16f12a94f074f9c89cea11bfc2dabe4
#
_cell.length_a   1.000
_cell.length_b   1.000
_cell.length_c   1.000
_cell.angle_alpha   90.00
_cell.angle_beta   90.00
_cell.angle_gamma   90.00
#
_symmetry.space_group_name_H-M   'P 1'
#
loop_
_entity.id
_entity.type
_entity.pdbx_description
1 polymer ?
#
loop_
_entity_poly.entity_id
_entity_poly.type
_entity_poly.pdbx_seq_one_letter_code
_entity_poly.pdbx_strand_id
1 'polypeptide(L)'
;AIICANDMMAITASNVLQNHGLRVPEDVIVTGFDGLLLGECCMPKLTSAKNDAAQIGLNVIQMIDDHQNGKCTNVYDIVVPFYVDYSESCGCEPVKQRNLSEEVMHWYGQREIARYKSYDFFMMTNSMSDGHSLVKLAESFQEYKDCFPADNFMIIVNHNFYHDSDICCASDVTDLVKLVEICDGTFTMPLERIPLKKQLQCFDRIRACTNQVIVVPIHWQSEIYGYMVVSHDAAKMDYGMLYEFSMSLDQVFGTVRKQAQLYSLYVKDALTAIYNRHGFYDELRNRIAKLAGKRKMLFMASVDLDRLKFINDHYGHIEGDFAIRSIAQAISDTAVEVDGICARFGGDEYIMCLVEEYDKANLTFYEQYRQMLRERIAQIDRESGKPYRIAASCGVIWEELHGASDIEHIMKQADDEMYADKEEHHKRLTQKETKE
;
A
#
# COMPACT_ATOMS: atom_id res chain seq x y z
N ALA A 1 53.60 13.88 -8.95
CA ALA A 1 52.45 13.75 -8.05
C ALA A 1 51.13 13.98 -8.84
N ILE A 2 50.10 13.25 -8.46
CA ILE A 2 48.73 13.40 -8.98
C ILE A 2 47.83 13.78 -7.79
N ILE A 3 47.17 14.93 -7.91
CA ILE A 3 46.17 15.39 -6.92
C ILE A 3 44.82 15.19 -7.60
N CYS A 4 43.98 14.33 -7.01
CA CYS A 4 42.68 14.00 -7.53
C CYS A 4 41.56 14.80 -6.81
N ALA A 5 40.52 15.12 -7.56
CA ALA A 5 39.38 15.89 -7.03
C ALA A 5 38.53 15.09 -6.00
N ASN A 6 38.63 13.76 -5.99
CA ASN A 6 38.04 12.89 -4.99
C ASN A 6 38.79 11.58 -4.83
N ASP A 7 38.49 10.81 -3.78
CA ASP A 7 39.18 9.56 -3.46
C ASP A 7 38.94 8.47 -4.50
N MET A 8 37.77 8.38 -5.13
CA MET A 8 37.51 7.36 -6.16
C MET A 8 38.41 7.56 -7.38
N MET A 9 38.64 8.81 -7.80
CA MET A 9 39.61 9.13 -8.88
C MET A 9 41.04 8.79 -8.45
N ALA A 10 41.39 9.08 -7.19
CA ALA A 10 42.75 8.79 -6.68
C ALA A 10 43.02 7.30 -6.60
N ILE A 11 42.09 6.50 -6.11
CA ILE A 11 42.18 5.03 -6.05
C ILE A 11 42.30 4.45 -7.45
N THR A 12 41.48 4.93 -8.39
CA THR A 12 41.52 4.49 -9.76
C THR A 12 42.87 4.83 -10.42
N ALA A 13 43.35 6.07 -10.21
CA ALA A 13 44.65 6.50 -10.72
C ALA A 13 45.81 5.65 -10.15
N SER A 14 45.80 5.38 -8.85
CA SER A 14 46.77 4.53 -8.15
C SER A 14 46.79 3.13 -8.77
N ASN A 15 45.61 2.50 -8.95
CA ASN A 15 45.51 1.17 -9.56
C ASN A 15 46.04 1.13 -11.01
N VAL A 16 45.71 2.15 -11.82
CA VAL A 16 46.22 2.24 -13.21
C VAL A 16 47.72 2.37 -13.23
N LEU A 17 48.31 3.22 -12.40
CA LEU A 17 49.77 3.39 -12.29
C LEU A 17 50.45 2.06 -11.93
N GLN A 18 49.97 1.38 -10.89
CA GLN A 18 50.52 0.09 -10.46
C GLN A 18 50.40 -0.98 -11.50
N ASN A 19 49.30 -1.06 -12.25
CA ASN A 19 49.09 -2.00 -13.34
C ASN A 19 50.05 -1.74 -14.51
N HIS A 20 50.61 -0.52 -14.64
CA HIS A 20 51.62 -0.16 -15.62
C HIS A 20 53.04 -0.23 -15.06
N GLY A 21 53.22 -0.80 -13.87
CA GLY A 21 54.51 -1.02 -13.26
C GLY A 21 55.12 0.20 -12.54
N LEU A 22 54.37 1.28 -12.38
CA LEU A 22 54.78 2.45 -11.59
C LEU A 22 54.41 2.25 -10.13
N ARG A 23 55.33 2.56 -9.24
CA ARG A 23 55.11 2.43 -7.80
C ARG A 23 54.56 3.70 -7.24
N VAL A 24 53.55 3.56 -6.35
CA VAL A 24 52.99 4.63 -5.54
C VAL A 24 53.40 4.33 -4.09
N PRO A 25 54.11 5.20 -3.40
CA PRO A 25 54.43 6.62 -3.76
C PRO A 25 55.78 6.86 -4.46
N GLU A 26 56.64 5.83 -4.61
CA GLU A 26 58.05 5.99 -4.96
C GLU A 26 58.24 6.67 -6.31
N ASP A 27 57.48 6.27 -7.33
CA ASP A 27 57.58 6.84 -8.68
C ASP A 27 56.56 7.97 -8.86
N VAL A 28 55.36 7.85 -8.29
CA VAL A 28 54.29 8.86 -8.38
C VAL A 28 53.50 8.94 -7.07
N ILE A 29 53.45 10.11 -6.45
CA ILE A 29 52.59 10.41 -5.34
C ILE A 29 51.14 10.60 -5.81
N VAL A 30 50.17 10.01 -5.13
CA VAL A 30 48.73 10.18 -5.39
C VAL A 30 48.02 10.63 -4.15
N THR A 31 47.20 11.67 -4.28
CA THR A 31 46.38 12.18 -3.17
C THR A 31 44.92 12.36 -3.59
N GLY A 32 43.99 12.14 -2.68
CA GLY A 32 42.57 12.25 -2.88
C GLY A 32 41.93 13.39 -2.08
N PHE A 33 40.61 13.40 -2.10
CA PHE A 33 39.74 14.32 -1.40
C PHE A 33 38.44 13.58 -1.03
N ASP A 34 37.78 13.92 0.07
CA ASP A 34 36.56 13.42 0.70
C ASP A 34 36.80 12.52 1.93
N GLY A 35 37.91 11.77 1.99
CA GLY A 35 38.20 10.88 3.11
C GLY A 35 37.33 9.63 3.14
N LEU A 36 37.08 9.02 1.97
CA LEU A 36 36.28 7.81 1.87
C LEU A 36 36.97 6.62 2.58
N LEU A 37 36.18 5.79 3.25
CA LEU A 37 36.66 4.55 3.89
C LEU A 37 37.40 3.64 2.90
N LEU A 38 37.00 3.65 1.64
CA LEU A 38 37.67 2.87 0.59
C LEU A 38 39.13 3.30 0.38
N GLY A 39 39.46 4.58 0.57
CA GLY A 39 40.83 5.09 0.55
C GLY A 39 41.68 4.57 1.70
N GLU A 40 41.06 4.24 2.82
CA GLU A 40 41.72 3.61 3.96
C GLU A 40 42.02 2.12 3.72
N CYS A 41 41.24 1.46 2.86
CA CYS A 41 41.36 0.03 2.51
C CYS A 41 42.23 -0.25 1.28
N CYS A 42 42.61 0.78 0.49
CA CYS A 42 43.43 0.59 -0.69
C CYS A 42 44.95 0.42 -0.34
N MET A 43 45.74 -0.07 -1.32
CA MET A 43 47.17 -0.21 -1.15
C MET A 43 47.92 0.48 -2.28
N PRO A 44 48.79 1.47 -1.98
CA PRO A 44 49.04 2.04 -0.64
C PRO A 44 47.82 2.79 -0.12
N LYS A 45 47.71 2.92 1.21
CA LYS A 45 46.65 3.69 1.86
C LYS A 45 46.67 5.13 1.37
N LEU A 46 45.50 5.63 0.98
CA LEU A 46 45.36 6.93 0.33
C LEU A 46 45.53 8.08 1.33
N THR A 47 46.39 9.04 1.02
CA THR A 47 46.40 10.36 1.60
C THR A 47 45.23 11.17 1.06
N SER A 48 44.36 11.64 1.92
CA SER A 48 43.14 12.36 1.52
C SER A 48 42.88 13.61 2.36
N ALA A 49 42.39 14.65 1.74
CA ALA A 49 41.86 15.80 2.45
C ALA A 49 40.41 15.48 2.90
N LYS A 50 40.17 15.64 4.20
CA LYS A 50 38.88 15.32 4.84
C LYS A 50 38.22 16.58 5.37
N ASN A 51 36.90 16.64 5.29
CA ASN A 51 36.10 17.62 6.01
C ASN A 51 35.60 17.03 7.35
N ASP A 52 35.35 17.90 8.31
CA ASP A 52 34.69 17.51 9.55
C ASP A 52 33.17 17.71 9.41
N ALA A 53 32.49 16.65 8.91
CA ALA A 53 31.04 16.66 8.71
C ALA A 53 30.29 16.88 10.04
N ALA A 54 30.82 16.39 11.17
CA ALA A 54 30.21 16.61 12.48
C ALA A 54 30.27 18.10 12.88
N GLN A 55 31.42 18.74 12.66
CA GLN A 55 31.59 20.17 12.92
C GLN A 55 30.70 21.01 11.99
N ILE A 56 30.57 20.64 10.73
CA ILE A 56 29.64 21.29 9.78
C ILE A 56 28.22 21.22 10.32
N GLY A 57 27.76 20.03 10.75
CA GLY A 57 26.44 19.83 11.31
C GLY A 57 26.20 20.66 12.58
N LEU A 58 27.15 20.67 13.50
CA LEU A 58 27.08 21.49 14.71
C LEU A 58 26.95 22.98 14.40
N ASN A 59 27.75 23.47 13.45
CA ASN A 59 27.71 24.89 13.04
C ASN A 59 26.35 25.25 12.44
N VAL A 60 25.76 24.38 11.60
CA VAL A 60 24.42 24.59 11.02
C VAL A 60 23.35 24.66 12.11
N ILE A 61 23.38 23.75 13.08
CA ILE A 61 22.43 23.76 14.21
C ILE A 61 22.59 25.03 15.03
N GLN A 62 23.82 25.44 15.31
CA GLN A 62 24.10 26.68 16.05
C GLN A 62 23.60 27.93 15.31
N MET A 63 23.76 27.97 13.97
CA MET A 63 23.22 29.05 13.15
C MET A 63 21.70 29.15 13.24
N ILE A 64 21.01 27.98 13.20
CA ILE A 64 19.54 27.91 13.32
C ILE A 64 19.10 28.40 14.71
N ASP A 65 19.76 27.95 15.77
CA ASP A 65 19.45 28.35 17.15
C ASP A 65 19.66 29.85 17.34
N ASP A 66 20.80 30.41 16.86
CA ASP A 66 21.11 31.81 16.93
C ASP A 66 20.10 32.68 16.15
N HIS A 67 19.62 32.19 15.00
CA HIS A 67 18.58 32.86 14.23
C HIS A 67 17.23 32.87 14.96
N GLN A 68 16.81 31.71 15.51
CA GLN A 68 15.55 31.59 16.26
C GLN A 68 15.55 32.45 17.53
N ASN A 69 16.69 32.59 18.18
CA ASN A 69 16.85 33.42 19.39
C ASN A 69 17.09 34.91 19.12
N GLY A 70 17.02 35.31 17.84
CA GLY A 70 17.23 36.71 17.46
C GLY A 70 18.66 37.24 17.68
N LYS A 71 19.62 36.35 17.91
CA LYS A 71 21.05 36.74 18.13
C LYS A 71 21.74 37.11 16.82
N CYS A 72 21.20 36.66 15.71
CA CYS A 72 21.76 36.94 14.39
C CYS A 72 20.64 37.20 13.36
N THR A 73 20.78 38.35 12.65
CA THR A 73 19.82 38.79 11.62
C THR A 73 20.39 38.67 10.20
N ASN A 74 21.68 38.42 10.07
CA ASN A 74 22.35 38.34 8.77
C ASN A 74 22.84 36.92 8.48
N VAL A 75 22.80 36.53 7.20
CA VAL A 75 23.46 35.31 6.72
C VAL A 75 24.98 35.56 6.81
N TYR A 76 25.68 34.67 7.50
CA TYR A 76 27.13 34.68 7.57
C TYR A 76 27.68 33.33 7.12
N ASP A 77 28.84 33.39 6.49
CA ASP A 77 29.54 32.21 6.05
C ASP A 77 30.42 31.67 7.18
N ILE A 78 30.26 30.43 7.55
CA ILE A 78 31.16 29.71 8.45
C ILE A 78 32.08 28.81 7.60
N VAL A 79 33.35 29.10 7.69
CA VAL A 79 34.37 28.29 7.01
C VAL A 79 34.81 27.17 7.94
N VAL A 80 34.55 25.93 7.55
CA VAL A 80 35.08 24.72 8.22
C VAL A 80 36.32 24.28 7.45
N PRO A 81 37.50 24.29 8.06
CA PRO A 81 38.74 23.96 7.37
C PRO A 81 38.79 22.45 7.09
N PHE A 82 39.35 22.07 5.95
CA PHE A 82 39.77 20.71 5.68
C PHE A 82 41.04 20.37 6.44
N TYR A 83 41.19 19.13 6.84
CA TYR A 83 42.46 18.59 7.33
C TYR A 83 42.93 17.45 6.40
N VAL A 84 44.26 17.28 6.32
CA VAL A 84 44.84 16.24 5.48
C VAL A 84 45.24 15.06 6.35
N ASP A 85 44.66 13.89 6.04
CA ASP A 85 45.07 12.61 6.62
C ASP A 85 46.22 12.04 5.78
N TYR A 86 47.44 12.30 6.24
CA TYR A 86 48.65 11.82 5.56
C TYR A 86 48.83 10.32 5.74
N SER A 87 49.12 9.62 4.63
CA SER A 87 49.25 8.18 4.64
C SER A 87 50.28 7.69 3.55
N GLU A 88 50.23 6.39 3.26
CA GLU A 88 51.23 5.71 2.43
C GLU A 88 51.38 6.28 1.00
N SER A 89 50.28 6.70 0.38
CA SER A 89 50.27 7.15 -1.02
C SER A 89 51.04 8.47 -1.29
N CYS A 90 51.36 9.23 -0.23
CA CYS A 90 52.25 10.38 -0.31
C CYS A 90 53.69 10.08 0.18
N GLY A 91 53.95 8.86 0.62
CA GLY A 91 55.23 8.47 1.19
C GLY A 91 55.35 8.75 2.71
N CYS A 92 54.26 9.06 3.39
CA CYS A 92 54.22 9.25 4.83
C CYS A 92 53.94 7.92 5.54
N GLU A 93 54.53 7.76 6.73
CA GLU A 93 54.19 6.58 7.54
C GLU A 93 52.79 6.71 8.08
N PRO A 94 51.97 5.62 8.05
CA PRO A 94 50.62 5.66 8.63
C PRO A 94 50.70 5.88 10.15
N VAL A 95 49.81 6.72 10.68
CA VAL A 95 49.73 7.07 12.10
C VAL A 95 49.46 5.87 13.00
N LYS A 96 48.95 4.78 12.48
CA LYS A 96 48.71 3.50 13.21
C LYS A 96 49.32 2.32 12.45
N GLN A 97 49.97 1.41 13.19
CA GLN A 97 50.38 0.11 12.66
C GLN A 97 49.16 -0.65 12.14
N ARG A 98 49.24 -1.10 10.93
CA ARG A 98 48.13 -1.67 10.17
C ARG A 98 48.06 -3.17 10.33
N ASN A 99 46.93 -3.71 10.79
CA ASN A 99 46.64 -5.13 10.70
C ASN A 99 45.75 -5.37 9.46
N LEU A 100 46.38 -5.52 8.31
CA LEU A 100 45.70 -5.72 7.01
C LEU A 100 44.70 -6.89 7.04
N SER A 101 45.00 -7.96 7.76
CA SER A 101 44.10 -9.11 7.87
C SER A 101 42.81 -8.75 8.61
N GLU A 102 42.88 -7.97 9.68
CA GLU A 102 41.68 -7.51 10.40
C GLU A 102 40.87 -6.53 9.59
N GLU A 103 41.51 -5.58 8.89
CA GLU A 103 40.81 -4.61 8.05
C GLU A 103 40.09 -5.29 6.88
N VAL A 104 40.75 -6.22 6.19
CA VAL A 104 40.14 -7.00 5.08
C VAL A 104 38.99 -7.87 5.58
N MET A 105 39.18 -8.55 6.73
CA MET A 105 38.12 -9.38 7.32
C MET A 105 36.93 -8.55 7.79
N HIS A 106 37.17 -7.37 8.38
CA HIS A 106 36.12 -6.43 8.76
C HIS A 106 35.33 -5.95 7.54
N TRP A 107 36.04 -5.51 6.48
CA TRP A 107 35.40 -5.04 5.25
C TRP A 107 34.63 -6.18 4.54
N TYR A 108 35.22 -7.37 4.47
CA TYR A 108 34.56 -8.54 3.89
C TYR A 108 33.31 -8.91 4.70
N GLY A 109 33.38 -8.90 6.01
CA GLY A 109 32.27 -9.16 6.89
C GLY A 109 31.12 -8.15 6.68
N GLN A 110 31.42 -6.86 6.61
CA GLN A 110 30.41 -5.84 6.34
C GLN A 110 29.77 -6.01 4.96
N ARG A 111 30.54 -6.30 3.93
CA ARG A 111 30.05 -6.55 2.59
C ARG A 111 29.12 -7.76 2.51
N GLU A 112 29.48 -8.85 3.18
CA GLU A 112 28.64 -10.05 3.24
C GLU A 112 27.32 -9.77 3.98
N ILE A 113 27.37 -9.06 5.10
CA ILE A 113 26.17 -8.65 5.83
C ILE A 113 25.25 -7.79 4.93
N ALA A 114 25.80 -6.82 4.24
CA ALA A 114 25.02 -5.98 3.30
C ALA A 114 24.38 -6.84 2.18
N ARG A 115 25.16 -7.81 1.63
CA ARG A 115 24.65 -8.72 0.59
C ARG A 115 23.52 -9.60 1.07
N TYR A 116 23.62 -10.16 2.30
CA TYR A 116 22.54 -10.94 2.89
C TYR A 116 21.28 -10.09 3.10
N LYS A 117 21.42 -8.88 3.63
CA LYS A 117 20.29 -7.98 3.81
C LYS A 117 19.61 -7.57 2.50
N SER A 118 20.37 -7.27 1.46
CA SER A 118 19.79 -7.00 0.13
C SER A 118 19.05 -8.22 -0.45
N TYR A 119 19.53 -9.43 -0.20
CA TYR A 119 18.83 -10.65 -0.58
C TYR A 119 17.52 -10.82 0.23
N ASP A 120 17.54 -10.57 1.52
CA ASP A 120 16.36 -10.65 2.38
C ASP A 120 15.30 -9.61 1.95
N PHE A 121 15.71 -8.39 1.57
CA PHE A 121 14.79 -7.38 1.01
C PHE A 121 14.18 -7.83 -0.31
N PHE A 122 14.96 -8.47 -1.17
CA PHE A 122 14.42 -9.05 -2.40
C PHE A 122 13.41 -10.17 -2.13
N MET A 123 13.69 -11.06 -1.18
CA MET A 123 12.76 -12.12 -0.79
C MET A 123 11.50 -11.56 -0.15
N MET A 124 11.62 -10.55 0.71
CA MET A 124 10.51 -9.81 1.29
C MET A 124 9.61 -9.20 0.21
N THR A 125 10.20 -8.49 -0.76
CA THR A 125 9.45 -7.89 -1.88
C THR A 125 8.66 -8.93 -2.67
N ASN A 126 9.25 -10.08 -2.94
CA ASN A 126 8.57 -11.15 -3.65
C ASN A 126 7.42 -11.77 -2.83
N SER A 127 7.62 -12.03 -1.53
CA SER A 127 6.58 -12.61 -0.68
C SER A 127 5.38 -11.68 -0.48
N MET A 128 5.62 -10.36 -0.47
CA MET A 128 4.59 -9.36 -0.29
C MET A 128 3.78 -9.07 -1.54
N SER A 129 4.29 -9.40 -2.73
CA SER A 129 3.62 -9.12 -4.00
C SER A 129 2.26 -9.82 -4.16
N ASP A 130 2.02 -10.90 -3.42
CA ASP A 130 0.75 -11.63 -3.42
C ASP A 130 -0.26 -11.15 -2.35
N GLY A 131 0.06 -10.07 -1.63
CA GLY A 131 -0.76 -9.52 -0.56
C GLY A 131 -2.04 -8.83 -1.06
N HIS A 132 -3.20 -9.48 -0.94
CA HIS A 132 -4.50 -8.90 -1.32
C HIS A 132 -5.24 -8.22 -0.16
N SER A 133 -4.63 -8.11 1.02
CA SER A 133 -5.20 -7.44 2.19
C SER A 133 -4.11 -6.90 3.11
N LEU A 134 -4.46 -5.87 3.92
CA LEU A 134 -3.54 -5.32 4.93
C LEU A 134 -3.08 -6.38 5.94
N VAL A 135 -3.94 -7.35 6.26
CA VAL A 135 -3.60 -8.46 7.17
C VAL A 135 -2.49 -9.32 6.57
N LYS A 136 -2.64 -9.78 5.32
CA LYS A 136 -1.61 -10.59 4.65
C LYS A 136 -0.31 -9.83 4.47
N LEU A 137 -0.39 -8.54 4.16
CA LEU A 137 0.79 -7.69 4.05
C LEU A 137 1.51 -7.59 5.41
N ALA A 138 0.77 -7.42 6.51
CA ALA A 138 1.34 -7.40 7.87
C ALA A 138 1.96 -8.74 8.27
N GLU A 139 1.31 -9.87 7.94
CA GLU A 139 1.83 -11.23 8.17
C GLU A 139 3.17 -11.45 7.46
N SER A 140 3.29 -10.98 6.20
CA SER A 140 4.55 -11.07 5.44
C SER A 140 5.69 -10.31 6.13
N PHE A 141 5.43 -9.17 6.76
CA PHE A 141 6.44 -8.45 7.52
C PHE A 141 6.98 -9.25 8.72
N GLN A 142 6.17 -10.11 9.32
CA GLN A 142 6.60 -10.93 10.46
C GLN A 142 7.71 -11.92 10.10
N GLU A 143 7.69 -12.45 8.87
CA GLU A 143 8.71 -13.39 8.39
C GLU A 143 10.08 -12.72 8.24
N TYR A 144 10.10 -11.40 7.99
CA TYR A 144 11.31 -10.62 7.72
C TYR A 144 11.63 -9.61 8.83
N LYS A 145 11.11 -9.81 10.03
CA LYS A 145 11.29 -8.87 11.16
C LYS A 145 12.75 -8.54 11.49
N ASP A 146 13.66 -9.49 11.28
CA ASP A 146 15.08 -9.34 11.59
C ASP A 146 15.85 -8.55 10.51
N CYS A 147 15.20 -8.21 9.39
CA CYS A 147 15.77 -7.41 8.30
C CYS A 147 15.56 -5.91 8.50
N PHE A 148 14.77 -5.49 9.50
CA PHE A 148 14.45 -4.08 9.68
C PHE A 148 15.66 -3.22 10.04
N PRO A 149 15.70 -1.97 9.55
CA PRO A 149 16.88 -1.12 9.66
C PRO A 149 17.10 -0.51 11.06
N ALA A 150 16.23 -0.76 12.03
CA ALA A 150 16.29 -0.17 13.35
C ALA A 150 15.66 -1.04 14.42
N ASP A 151 16.08 -0.86 15.69
CA ASP A 151 15.57 -1.60 16.86
C ASP A 151 14.07 -1.30 17.12
N ASN A 152 13.62 -0.07 16.81
CA ASN A 152 12.22 0.32 16.92
C ASN A 152 11.76 0.83 15.56
N PHE A 153 10.64 0.31 15.10
CA PHE A 153 10.17 0.47 13.74
C PHE A 153 8.65 0.40 13.69
N MET A 154 8.03 1.19 12.81
CA MET A 154 6.59 1.15 12.58
C MET A 154 6.26 1.48 11.13
N ILE A 155 5.30 0.77 10.57
CA ILE A 155 4.65 1.13 9.29
C ILE A 155 3.21 1.53 9.55
N ILE A 156 2.84 2.67 9.02
CA ILE A 156 1.49 3.22 9.06
C ILE A 156 1.05 3.40 7.61
N VAL A 157 -0.13 2.91 7.26
CA VAL A 157 -0.67 3.00 5.90
C VAL A 157 -2.04 3.64 5.90
N ASN A 158 -2.43 4.19 4.75
CA ASN A 158 -3.80 4.66 4.54
C ASN A 158 -4.77 3.48 4.63
N HIS A 159 -5.85 3.63 5.40
CA HIS A 159 -6.89 2.61 5.54
C HIS A 159 -7.48 2.21 4.18
N ASN A 160 -7.68 3.17 3.31
CA ASN A 160 -8.27 2.97 1.99
C ASN A 160 -7.26 2.49 0.93
N PHE A 161 -6.05 2.09 1.34
CA PHE A 161 -4.98 1.65 0.45
C PHE A 161 -5.41 0.66 -0.64
N TYR A 162 -6.38 -0.23 -0.35
CA TYR A 162 -6.92 -1.21 -1.31
C TYR A 162 -8.19 -0.74 -2.04
N HIS A 163 -8.88 0.29 -1.54
CA HIS A 163 -10.26 0.58 -1.94
C HIS A 163 -10.44 1.89 -2.69
N ASP A 164 -9.55 2.87 -2.54
CA ASP A 164 -9.68 4.16 -3.22
C ASP A 164 -8.97 4.18 -4.56
N SER A 165 -9.71 4.62 -5.60
CA SER A 165 -9.16 4.89 -6.92
C SER A 165 -8.26 6.12 -6.96
N ASP A 166 -8.40 7.05 -6.00
CA ASP A 166 -7.82 8.39 -6.06
C ASP A 166 -7.09 8.81 -4.77
N ILE A 167 -6.14 7.98 -4.27
CA ILE A 167 -5.21 8.45 -3.24
C ILE A 167 -4.16 9.33 -3.93
N CYS A 168 -4.52 10.58 -4.25
CA CYS A 168 -3.67 11.43 -5.06
C CYS A 168 -2.78 12.39 -4.30
N CYS A 169 -3.07 12.73 -3.02
CA CYS A 169 -2.32 13.77 -2.32
C CYS A 169 -2.09 13.44 -0.85
N ALA A 170 -0.98 13.93 -0.29
CA ALA A 170 -0.69 13.86 1.15
C ALA A 170 -1.79 14.51 2.02
N SER A 171 -2.59 15.42 1.45
CA SER A 171 -3.74 16.06 2.11
C SER A 171 -4.92 15.10 2.33
N ASP A 172 -4.99 14.01 1.56
CA ASP A 172 -6.14 13.08 1.58
C ASP A 172 -5.90 11.89 2.50
N VAL A 173 -4.73 11.81 3.16
CA VAL A 173 -4.40 10.79 4.14
C VAL A 173 -5.14 11.09 5.45
N THR A 174 -6.44 10.83 5.47
CA THR A 174 -7.33 11.16 6.59
C THR A 174 -7.48 10.05 7.63
N ASP A 175 -7.27 8.80 7.23
CA ASP A 175 -7.51 7.63 8.06
C ASP A 175 -6.33 6.64 7.91
N LEU A 176 -5.50 6.58 8.94
CA LEU A 176 -4.30 5.75 8.98
C LEU A 176 -4.52 4.47 9.77
N VAL A 177 -3.90 3.38 9.34
CA VAL A 177 -3.84 2.11 10.06
C VAL A 177 -2.39 1.84 10.43
N LYS A 178 -2.14 1.54 11.71
CA LYS A 178 -0.86 1.00 12.16
C LYS A 178 -0.76 -0.45 11.70
N LEU A 179 0.03 -0.70 10.67
CA LEU A 179 0.15 -2.02 10.05
C LEU A 179 1.01 -2.95 10.88
N VAL A 180 2.24 -2.53 11.18
CA VAL A 180 3.21 -3.28 11.99
C VAL A 180 3.95 -2.33 12.92
N GLU A 181 4.40 -2.85 14.05
CA GLU A 181 5.22 -2.14 15.02
C GLU A 181 6.24 -3.10 15.63
N ILE A 182 7.49 -2.69 15.70
CA ILE A 182 8.55 -3.30 16.52
C ILE A 182 8.91 -2.28 17.57
N CYS A 183 8.83 -2.69 18.83
CA CYS A 183 9.24 -1.87 19.97
C CYS A 183 9.87 -2.77 21.01
N ASP A 184 11.10 -2.43 21.45
CA ASP A 184 11.88 -3.22 22.39
C ASP A 184 12.02 -4.70 21.97
N GLY A 185 12.25 -4.95 20.66
CA GLY A 185 12.40 -6.29 20.09
C GLY A 185 11.10 -7.09 19.97
N THR A 186 9.96 -6.52 20.35
CA THR A 186 8.65 -7.17 20.23
C THR A 186 7.96 -6.74 18.94
N PHE A 187 7.72 -7.71 18.07
CA PHE A 187 6.94 -7.50 16.82
C PHE A 187 5.45 -7.63 17.11
N THR A 188 4.65 -6.68 16.63
CA THR A 188 3.18 -6.69 16.72
C THR A 188 2.54 -6.25 15.41
N MET A 189 1.32 -6.74 15.16
CA MET A 189 0.46 -6.34 14.04
C MET A 189 -0.85 -5.76 14.61
N PRO A 190 -0.87 -4.50 15.03
CA PRO A 190 -2.02 -3.94 15.72
C PRO A 190 -3.26 -3.86 14.82
N LEU A 191 -3.08 -3.55 13.53
CA LEU A 191 -4.14 -3.29 12.54
C LEU A 191 -5.18 -2.28 13.05
N GLU A 192 -4.74 -1.35 13.89
CA GLU A 192 -5.58 -0.34 14.53
C GLU A 192 -5.70 0.90 13.68
N ARG A 193 -6.92 1.39 13.52
CA ARG A 193 -7.17 2.70 12.91
C ARG A 193 -6.68 3.80 13.83
N ILE A 194 -5.96 4.75 13.26
CA ILE A 194 -5.45 5.92 13.96
C ILE A 194 -6.27 7.14 13.51
N PRO A 195 -7.22 7.63 14.34
CA PRO A 195 -7.97 8.84 14.01
C PRO A 195 -7.05 10.05 13.79
N LEU A 196 -7.39 10.93 12.85
CA LEU A 196 -6.61 12.12 12.49
C LEU A 196 -6.12 12.92 13.70
N LYS A 197 -7.00 13.09 14.71
CA LYS A 197 -6.69 13.81 15.95
C LYS A 197 -5.65 13.12 16.84
N LYS A 198 -5.35 11.84 16.62
CA LYS A 198 -4.42 11.03 17.42
C LYS A 198 -3.17 10.62 16.64
N GLN A 199 -2.96 11.11 15.44
CA GLN A 199 -1.83 10.70 14.59
C GLN A 199 -0.47 10.93 15.26
N LEU A 200 -0.28 12.04 15.98
CA LEU A 200 0.97 12.28 16.71
C LEU A 200 1.14 11.36 17.92
N GLN A 201 0.05 10.90 18.53
CA GLN A 201 0.09 9.99 19.70
C GLN A 201 0.49 8.57 19.31
N CYS A 202 0.32 8.16 18.04
CA CYS A 202 0.75 6.83 17.61
C CYS A 202 2.27 6.64 17.67
N PHE A 203 3.05 7.73 17.72
CA PHE A 203 4.49 7.71 17.85
C PHE A 203 4.99 7.64 19.30
N ASP A 204 4.11 7.77 20.29
CA ASP A 204 4.52 7.90 21.71
C ASP A 204 5.30 6.69 22.21
N ARG A 205 4.99 5.47 21.75
CA ARG A 205 5.76 4.26 22.12
C ARG A 205 7.18 4.31 21.55
N ILE A 206 7.35 4.63 20.27
CA ILE A 206 8.69 4.74 19.67
C ILE A 206 9.45 5.91 20.28
N ARG A 207 8.78 7.04 20.54
CA ARG A 207 9.40 8.20 21.20
C ARG A 207 9.81 7.94 22.64
N ALA A 208 9.15 7.03 23.33
CA ALA A 208 9.56 6.60 24.69
C ALA A 208 10.88 5.81 24.67
N CYS A 209 11.17 5.10 23.55
CA CYS A 209 12.37 4.30 23.39
C CYS A 209 13.55 5.09 22.79
N THR A 210 13.30 6.26 22.20
CA THR A 210 14.34 7.07 21.54
C THR A 210 13.99 8.57 21.57
N ASN A 211 15.02 9.41 21.62
CA ASN A 211 14.85 10.87 21.59
C ASN A 211 14.62 11.40 20.17
N GLN A 212 14.88 10.59 19.15
CA GLN A 212 14.80 11.00 17.75
C GLN A 212 14.19 9.89 16.90
N VAL A 213 13.34 10.28 15.95
CA VAL A 213 12.75 9.40 14.97
C VAL A 213 12.96 9.96 13.57
N ILE A 214 13.13 9.06 12.60
CA ILE A 214 13.09 9.38 11.18
C ILE A 214 11.73 8.93 10.66
N VAL A 215 11.04 9.81 9.96
CA VAL A 215 9.78 9.51 9.26
C VAL A 215 10.05 9.54 7.77
N VAL A 216 9.84 8.41 7.11
CA VAL A 216 10.04 8.24 5.68
C VAL A 216 8.69 7.99 5.03
N PRO A 217 8.27 8.78 4.03
CA PRO A 217 7.03 8.50 3.30
C PRO A 217 7.19 7.21 2.50
N ILE A 218 6.13 6.41 2.47
CA ILE A 218 5.97 5.27 1.57
C ILE A 218 5.13 5.75 0.40
N HIS A 219 5.73 5.81 -0.78
CA HIS A 219 5.10 6.43 -1.93
C HIS A 219 5.42 5.70 -3.25
N TRP A 220 4.59 5.92 -4.25
CA TRP A 220 4.85 5.50 -5.62
C TRP A 220 4.42 6.61 -6.57
N GLN A 221 5.35 7.12 -7.36
CA GLN A 221 5.13 8.31 -8.18
C GLN A 221 4.65 9.51 -7.34
N SER A 222 3.43 10.01 -7.55
CA SER A 222 2.83 11.12 -6.81
C SER A 222 1.92 10.69 -5.66
N GLU A 223 1.67 9.38 -5.48
CA GLU A 223 0.78 8.87 -4.44
C GLU A 223 1.57 8.53 -3.17
N ILE A 224 1.09 8.98 -2.02
CA ILE A 224 1.62 8.61 -0.70
C ILE A 224 0.69 7.58 -0.09
N TYR A 225 1.22 6.40 0.19
CA TYR A 225 0.47 5.28 0.76
C TYR A 225 0.50 5.25 2.28
N GLY A 226 1.51 5.87 2.88
CA GLY A 226 1.70 5.87 4.31
C GLY A 226 3.09 6.34 4.71
N TYR A 227 3.53 5.93 5.89
CA TYR A 227 4.80 6.33 6.45
C TYR A 227 5.49 5.17 7.16
N MET A 228 6.79 5.08 6.99
CA MET A 228 7.69 4.29 7.82
C MET A 228 8.27 5.21 8.89
N VAL A 229 8.25 4.77 10.14
CA VAL A 229 8.83 5.48 11.28
C VAL A 229 9.88 4.60 11.92
N VAL A 230 11.09 5.09 12.08
CA VAL A 230 12.20 4.34 12.65
C VAL A 230 12.85 5.14 13.78
N SER A 231 13.33 4.44 14.81
CA SER A 231 14.17 5.04 15.85
C SER A 231 15.50 5.46 15.24
N HIS A 232 16.00 6.62 15.63
CA HIS A 232 17.27 7.13 15.18
C HIS A 232 18.33 7.03 16.29
N ASP A 233 19.40 6.31 15.99
CA ASP A 233 20.66 6.30 16.75
C ASP A 233 21.79 6.57 15.76
N ALA A 234 22.34 7.78 15.81
CA ALA A 234 23.36 8.22 14.85
C ALA A 234 24.62 7.34 14.87
N ALA A 235 24.89 6.65 15.98
CA ALA A 235 26.07 5.78 16.12
C ALA A 235 25.87 4.40 15.47
N LYS A 236 24.62 3.97 15.29
CA LYS A 236 24.28 2.61 14.83
C LYS A 236 23.56 2.61 13.48
N MET A 237 22.98 3.75 13.06
CA MET A 237 22.15 3.81 11.88
C MET A 237 22.97 3.66 10.60
N ASP A 238 22.64 2.66 9.81
CA ASP A 238 23.09 2.52 8.43
C ASP A 238 22.07 3.20 7.49
N TYR A 239 22.38 4.43 7.09
CA TYR A 239 21.51 5.20 6.20
C TYR A 239 21.40 4.60 4.80
N GLY A 240 22.44 3.90 4.31
CA GLY A 240 22.39 3.18 3.04
C GLY A 240 21.36 2.06 3.09
N MET A 241 21.38 1.27 4.15
CA MET A 241 20.42 0.22 4.39
C MET A 241 18.99 0.76 4.59
N LEU A 242 18.83 1.87 5.32
CA LEU A 242 17.53 2.53 5.49
C LEU A 242 16.98 2.98 4.14
N TYR A 243 17.82 3.54 3.29
CA TYR A 243 17.45 3.97 1.93
C TYR A 243 17.03 2.78 1.05
N GLU A 244 17.84 1.71 0.99
CA GLU A 244 17.51 0.50 0.23
C GLU A 244 16.19 -0.13 0.70
N PHE A 245 15.98 -0.18 2.02
CA PHE A 245 14.73 -0.68 2.59
C PHE A 245 13.53 0.18 2.21
N SER A 246 13.65 1.51 2.28
CA SER A 246 12.57 2.42 1.87
C SER A 246 12.20 2.26 0.40
N MET A 247 13.19 2.15 -0.48
CA MET A 247 12.99 1.91 -1.91
C MET A 247 12.29 0.57 -2.17
N SER A 248 12.65 -0.47 -1.40
CA SER A 248 12.00 -1.78 -1.48
C SER A 248 10.55 -1.73 -1.02
N LEU A 249 10.25 -0.98 0.06
CA LEU A 249 8.88 -0.74 0.51
C LEU A 249 8.05 -0.01 -0.55
N ASP A 250 8.58 1.05 -1.13
CA ASP A 250 7.90 1.81 -2.18
C ASP A 250 7.52 0.90 -3.36
N GLN A 251 8.45 0.04 -3.78
CA GLN A 251 8.21 -0.92 -4.85
C GLN A 251 7.14 -1.96 -4.48
N VAL A 252 7.18 -2.50 -3.25
CA VAL A 252 6.18 -3.45 -2.75
C VAL A 252 4.80 -2.80 -2.73
N PHE A 253 4.68 -1.67 -2.05
CA PHE A 253 3.39 -1.00 -1.91
C PHE A 253 2.84 -0.54 -3.26
N GLY A 254 3.69 -0.03 -4.15
CA GLY A 254 3.30 0.32 -5.52
C GLY A 254 2.81 -0.88 -6.31
N THR A 255 3.49 -2.03 -6.21
CA THR A 255 3.09 -3.27 -6.89
C THR A 255 1.77 -3.81 -6.36
N VAL A 256 1.63 -3.93 -5.04
CA VAL A 256 0.41 -4.42 -4.38
C VAL A 256 -0.78 -3.50 -4.69
N ARG A 257 -0.58 -2.18 -4.66
CA ARG A 257 -1.61 -1.20 -5.04
C ARG A 257 -2.05 -1.38 -6.49
N LYS A 258 -1.10 -1.49 -7.40
CA LYS A 258 -1.39 -1.68 -8.83
C LYS A 258 -2.13 -2.99 -9.09
N GLN A 259 -1.74 -4.07 -8.42
CA GLN A 259 -2.45 -5.35 -8.51
C GLN A 259 -3.88 -5.24 -7.96
N ALA A 260 -4.07 -4.57 -6.82
CA ALA A 260 -5.41 -4.33 -6.26
C ALA A 260 -6.29 -3.51 -7.21
N GLN A 261 -5.75 -2.49 -7.85
CA GLN A 261 -6.45 -1.71 -8.88
C GLN A 261 -6.82 -2.57 -10.10
N LEU A 262 -5.87 -3.34 -10.62
CA LEU A 262 -6.13 -4.25 -11.74
C LEU A 262 -7.17 -5.32 -11.39
N TYR A 263 -7.07 -5.90 -10.19
CA TYR A 263 -8.07 -6.84 -9.70
C TYR A 263 -9.45 -6.19 -9.56
N SER A 264 -9.51 -4.96 -9.02
CA SER A 264 -10.77 -4.21 -8.93
C SER A 264 -11.40 -3.99 -10.31
N LEU A 265 -10.63 -3.60 -11.33
CA LEU A 265 -11.10 -3.47 -12.72
C LEU A 265 -11.56 -4.79 -13.31
N TYR A 266 -10.94 -5.89 -12.93
CA TYR A 266 -11.31 -7.24 -13.39
C TYR A 266 -12.61 -7.74 -12.76
N VAL A 267 -12.85 -7.43 -11.46
CA VAL A 267 -13.99 -7.99 -10.71
C VAL A 267 -15.17 -7.03 -10.52
N LYS A 268 -15.03 -5.75 -10.86
CA LYS A 268 -16.09 -4.74 -10.73
C LYS A 268 -16.69 -4.34 -12.08
N ASP A 269 -17.97 -3.93 -12.06
CA ASP A 269 -18.62 -3.30 -13.20
C ASP A 269 -18.24 -1.82 -13.26
N ALA A 270 -17.76 -1.35 -14.41
CA ALA A 270 -17.21 -0.01 -14.58
C ALA A 270 -18.27 1.11 -14.39
N LEU A 271 -19.57 0.82 -14.62
CA LEU A 271 -20.64 1.82 -14.51
C LEU A 271 -21.18 1.92 -13.08
N THR A 272 -21.25 0.80 -12.36
CA THR A 272 -21.97 0.69 -11.09
C THR A 272 -21.07 0.45 -9.89
N ALA A 273 -19.79 0.10 -10.11
CA ALA A 273 -18.79 -0.22 -9.09
C ALA A 273 -19.11 -1.44 -8.16
N ILE A 274 -20.28 -2.08 -8.31
CA ILE A 274 -20.56 -3.39 -7.70
C ILE A 274 -19.80 -4.49 -8.45
N TYR A 275 -19.83 -5.73 -8.00
CA TYR A 275 -19.16 -6.82 -8.71
C TYR A 275 -19.73 -6.98 -10.13
N ASN A 276 -18.87 -7.37 -11.08
CA ASN A 276 -19.30 -7.94 -12.35
C ASN A 276 -19.53 -9.45 -12.17
N ARG A 277 -19.89 -10.15 -13.26
CA ARG A 277 -20.13 -11.59 -13.23
C ARG A 277 -18.93 -12.41 -12.70
N HIS A 278 -17.71 -12.05 -13.07
CA HIS A 278 -16.50 -12.73 -12.60
C HIS A 278 -16.29 -12.52 -11.10
N GLY A 279 -16.36 -11.28 -10.65
CA GLY A 279 -16.21 -10.93 -9.24
C GLY A 279 -17.27 -11.58 -8.34
N PHE A 280 -18.50 -11.73 -8.87
CA PHE A 280 -19.55 -12.45 -8.16
C PHE A 280 -19.17 -13.90 -7.86
N TYR A 281 -18.75 -14.66 -8.87
CA TYR A 281 -18.39 -16.06 -8.68
C TYR A 281 -17.13 -16.25 -7.84
N ASP A 282 -16.17 -15.33 -7.95
CA ASP A 282 -14.95 -15.37 -7.13
C ASP A 282 -15.29 -15.16 -5.66
N GLU A 283 -16.07 -14.11 -5.34
CA GLU A 283 -16.45 -13.82 -3.96
C GLU A 283 -17.40 -14.86 -3.39
N LEU A 284 -18.34 -15.37 -4.18
CA LEU A 284 -19.23 -16.47 -3.78
C LEU A 284 -18.43 -17.72 -3.38
N ARG A 285 -17.45 -18.12 -4.18
CA ARG A 285 -16.56 -19.25 -3.86
C ARG A 285 -15.81 -19.01 -2.55
N ASN A 286 -15.29 -17.81 -2.34
CA ASN A 286 -14.57 -17.45 -1.13
C ASN A 286 -15.46 -17.54 0.12
N ARG A 287 -16.71 -17.06 0.03
CA ARG A 287 -17.68 -17.15 1.12
C ARG A 287 -18.07 -18.58 1.45
N ILE A 288 -18.33 -19.39 0.45
CA ILE A 288 -18.61 -20.82 0.61
C ILE A 288 -17.43 -21.55 1.26
N ALA A 289 -16.19 -21.22 0.87
CA ALA A 289 -14.99 -21.83 1.43
C ALA A 289 -14.77 -21.45 2.91
N LYS A 290 -15.09 -20.22 3.32
CA LYS A 290 -15.03 -19.79 4.74
C LYS A 290 -15.96 -20.62 5.64
N LEU A 291 -17.04 -21.18 5.10
CA LEU A 291 -17.97 -22.05 5.80
C LEU A 291 -17.74 -23.54 5.53
N ALA A 292 -16.50 -23.94 5.17
CA ALA A 292 -16.17 -25.35 4.93
C ALA A 292 -16.49 -26.21 6.15
N GLY A 293 -17.08 -27.39 5.91
CA GLY A 293 -17.49 -28.32 6.96
C GLY A 293 -18.80 -27.97 7.71
N LYS A 294 -19.45 -26.84 7.38
CA LYS A 294 -20.74 -26.45 7.96
C LYS A 294 -21.87 -26.60 6.95
N ARG A 295 -23.10 -26.81 7.44
CA ARG A 295 -24.30 -26.66 6.62
C ARG A 295 -24.49 -25.21 6.26
N LYS A 296 -24.84 -24.95 4.99
CA LYS A 296 -24.92 -23.58 4.44
C LYS A 296 -26.30 -23.31 3.87
N MET A 297 -26.80 -22.12 4.13
CA MET A 297 -27.96 -21.55 3.47
C MET A 297 -27.48 -20.57 2.42
N LEU A 298 -27.98 -20.68 1.18
CA LEU A 298 -27.77 -19.71 0.13
C LEU A 298 -29.07 -18.96 -0.14
N PHE A 299 -29.06 -17.66 0.07
CA PHE A 299 -30.08 -16.74 -0.40
C PHE A 299 -29.60 -16.14 -1.72
N MET A 300 -30.52 -16.02 -2.68
CA MET A 300 -30.27 -15.40 -3.97
C MET A 300 -31.46 -14.59 -4.44
N ALA A 301 -31.20 -13.37 -4.90
CA ALA A 301 -32.16 -12.51 -5.54
C ALA A 301 -31.67 -12.16 -6.94
N SER A 302 -32.50 -12.43 -7.96
CA SER A 302 -32.34 -11.93 -9.32
C SER A 302 -33.16 -10.65 -9.49
N VAL A 303 -32.56 -9.61 -10.02
CA VAL A 303 -33.19 -8.28 -10.17
C VAL A 303 -32.96 -7.76 -11.59
N ASP A 304 -34.00 -7.21 -12.19
CA ASP A 304 -33.97 -6.65 -13.55
C ASP A 304 -34.57 -5.24 -13.54
N LEU A 305 -33.86 -4.26 -14.10
CA LEU A 305 -34.34 -2.89 -14.22
C LEU A 305 -35.45 -2.79 -15.27
N ASP A 306 -36.63 -2.40 -14.84
CA ASP A 306 -37.80 -2.31 -15.72
C ASP A 306 -37.65 -1.17 -16.75
N ARG A 307 -37.97 -1.46 -18.01
CA ARG A 307 -38.08 -0.48 -19.11
C ARG A 307 -36.79 0.29 -19.42
N LEU A 308 -35.62 -0.24 -19.21
CA LEU A 308 -34.34 0.44 -19.53
C LEU A 308 -34.31 0.91 -20.99
N LYS A 309 -34.81 0.09 -21.94
CA LYS A 309 -34.86 0.47 -23.34
C LYS A 309 -35.73 1.71 -23.57
N PHE A 310 -36.88 1.80 -22.89
CA PHE A 310 -37.77 2.99 -23.01
C PHE A 310 -37.04 4.25 -22.46
N ILE A 311 -36.35 4.13 -21.33
CA ILE A 311 -35.58 5.26 -20.78
C ILE A 311 -34.51 5.70 -21.77
N ASN A 312 -33.73 4.76 -22.32
CA ASN A 312 -32.71 5.08 -23.31
C ASN A 312 -33.26 5.74 -24.57
N ASP A 313 -34.35 5.21 -25.10
CA ASP A 313 -34.91 5.67 -26.38
C ASP A 313 -35.58 7.07 -26.26
N HIS A 314 -36.13 7.42 -25.09
CA HIS A 314 -36.86 8.66 -24.89
C HIS A 314 -36.06 9.77 -24.18
N TYR A 315 -35.12 9.39 -23.31
CA TYR A 315 -34.36 10.32 -22.46
C TYR A 315 -32.85 10.26 -22.69
N GLY A 316 -32.39 9.29 -23.50
CA GLY A 316 -30.98 9.12 -23.85
C GLY A 316 -30.19 8.20 -22.87
N HIS A 317 -29.04 7.74 -23.34
CA HIS A 317 -28.21 6.77 -22.62
C HIS A 317 -27.68 7.27 -21.26
N ILE A 318 -27.49 8.58 -21.11
CA ILE A 318 -27.07 9.18 -19.83
C ILE A 318 -28.11 8.92 -18.73
N GLU A 319 -29.39 9.03 -19.09
CA GLU A 319 -30.51 8.76 -18.17
C GLU A 319 -30.65 7.24 -17.90
N GLY A 320 -30.41 6.41 -18.91
CA GLY A 320 -30.32 4.96 -18.71
C GLY A 320 -29.21 4.56 -17.77
N ASP A 321 -28.02 5.16 -17.91
CA ASP A 321 -26.90 4.96 -16.99
C ASP A 321 -27.22 5.42 -15.56
N PHE A 322 -27.98 6.49 -15.41
CA PHE A 322 -28.46 6.94 -14.12
C PHE A 322 -29.41 5.92 -13.49
N ALA A 323 -30.38 5.39 -14.25
CA ALA A 323 -31.29 4.37 -13.77
C ALA A 323 -30.55 3.08 -13.38
N ILE A 324 -29.57 2.66 -14.18
CA ILE A 324 -28.69 1.51 -13.89
C ILE A 324 -27.95 1.73 -12.57
N ARG A 325 -27.30 2.88 -12.36
CA ARG A 325 -26.61 3.21 -11.10
C ARG A 325 -27.57 3.26 -9.91
N SER A 326 -28.76 3.74 -10.10
CA SER A 326 -29.79 3.83 -9.06
C SER A 326 -30.20 2.45 -8.53
N ILE A 327 -30.43 1.48 -9.44
CA ILE A 327 -30.74 0.10 -9.05
C ILE A 327 -29.54 -0.56 -8.37
N ALA A 328 -28.33 -0.41 -8.92
CA ALA A 328 -27.13 -0.92 -8.32
C ALA A 328 -26.91 -0.39 -6.90
N GLN A 329 -27.16 0.90 -6.66
CA GLN A 329 -27.08 1.53 -5.34
C GLN A 329 -28.10 0.92 -4.37
N ALA A 330 -29.37 0.76 -4.80
CA ALA A 330 -30.41 0.15 -3.96
C ALA A 330 -30.06 -1.27 -3.52
N ILE A 331 -29.53 -2.08 -4.45
CA ILE A 331 -29.10 -3.46 -4.18
C ILE A 331 -27.87 -3.45 -3.26
N SER A 332 -26.89 -2.61 -3.54
CA SER A 332 -25.67 -2.51 -2.73
C SER A 332 -25.96 -2.12 -1.28
N ASP A 333 -26.83 -1.16 -1.07
CA ASP A 333 -27.21 -0.70 0.26
C ASP A 333 -27.87 -1.82 1.08
N THR A 334 -28.77 -2.62 0.44
CA THR A 334 -29.36 -3.78 1.10
C THR A 334 -28.37 -4.90 1.35
N ALA A 335 -27.40 -5.10 0.43
CA ALA A 335 -26.38 -6.12 0.59
C ALA A 335 -25.39 -5.79 1.72
N VAL A 336 -25.01 -4.52 1.88
CA VAL A 336 -24.10 -4.07 2.96
C VAL A 336 -24.69 -4.32 4.34
N GLU A 337 -25.99 -4.18 4.54
CA GLU A 337 -26.66 -4.39 5.84
C GLU A 337 -26.49 -5.82 6.37
N VAL A 338 -26.29 -6.80 5.46
CA VAL A 338 -26.21 -8.23 5.78
C VAL A 338 -24.89 -8.87 5.34
N ASP A 339 -23.91 -8.08 5.02
CA ASP A 339 -22.64 -8.58 4.44
C ASP A 339 -22.87 -9.47 3.18
N GLY A 340 -23.83 -9.10 2.34
CA GLY A 340 -24.15 -9.78 1.09
C GLY A 340 -23.23 -9.43 -0.07
N ILE A 341 -23.31 -10.22 -1.14
CA ILE A 341 -22.62 -9.97 -2.42
C ILE A 341 -23.63 -9.40 -3.40
N CYS A 342 -23.32 -8.28 -4.07
CA CYS A 342 -24.15 -7.77 -5.16
C CYS A 342 -23.32 -7.60 -6.43
N ALA A 343 -23.94 -7.94 -7.58
CA ALA A 343 -23.28 -7.89 -8.86
C ALA A 343 -24.23 -7.49 -9.99
N ARG A 344 -23.64 -6.88 -11.03
CA ARG A 344 -24.31 -6.66 -12.32
C ARG A 344 -23.81 -7.69 -13.32
N PHE A 345 -24.72 -8.48 -13.88
CA PHE A 345 -24.39 -9.55 -14.84
C PHE A 345 -24.35 -9.08 -16.28
N GLY A 346 -25.12 -8.05 -16.62
CA GLY A 346 -25.13 -7.40 -17.93
C GLY A 346 -26.33 -6.48 -18.06
N GLY A 347 -26.26 -5.48 -18.92
CA GLY A 347 -27.37 -4.59 -19.23
C GLY A 347 -28.13 -4.07 -18.01
N ASP A 348 -29.30 -4.63 -17.81
CA ASP A 348 -30.28 -4.34 -16.74
C ASP A 348 -30.37 -5.44 -15.66
N GLU A 349 -29.54 -6.50 -15.74
CA GLU A 349 -29.60 -7.66 -14.89
C GLU A 349 -28.62 -7.58 -13.70
N TYR A 350 -29.13 -7.83 -12.49
CA TYR A 350 -28.36 -7.85 -11.24
C TYR A 350 -28.64 -9.08 -10.42
N ILE A 351 -27.64 -9.47 -9.62
CA ILE A 351 -27.79 -10.55 -8.65
C ILE A 351 -27.29 -10.05 -7.28
N MET A 352 -28.06 -10.38 -6.25
CA MET A 352 -27.64 -10.27 -4.86
C MET A 352 -27.66 -11.66 -4.23
N CYS A 353 -26.62 -12.04 -3.49
CA CYS A 353 -26.63 -13.28 -2.72
C CYS A 353 -26.04 -13.09 -1.32
N LEU A 354 -26.46 -14.03 -0.44
CA LEU A 354 -25.95 -14.13 0.92
C LEU A 354 -25.72 -15.62 1.24
N VAL A 355 -24.52 -15.92 1.77
CA VAL A 355 -24.15 -17.28 2.19
C VAL A 355 -23.97 -17.27 3.70
N GLU A 356 -24.80 -18.02 4.40
CA GLU A 356 -24.79 -18.07 5.86
C GLU A 356 -24.69 -19.53 6.35
N GLU A 357 -24.29 -19.69 7.61
CA GLU A 357 -24.41 -20.97 8.31
C GLU A 357 -25.89 -21.27 8.51
N TYR A 358 -26.34 -22.46 8.13
CA TYR A 358 -27.76 -22.83 8.09
C TYR A 358 -28.54 -22.46 9.36
N ASP A 359 -27.97 -22.77 10.53
CA ASP A 359 -28.60 -22.51 11.83
C ASP A 359 -28.62 -21.02 12.23
N LYS A 360 -27.94 -20.16 11.46
CA LYS A 360 -27.87 -18.70 11.67
C LYS A 360 -28.56 -17.90 10.57
N ALA A 361 -29.17 -18.58 9.61
CA ALA A 361 -29.77 -17.94 8.44
C ALA A 361 -30.89 -16.94 8.85
N ASN A 362 -30.84 -15.77 8.24
CA ASN A 362 -31.80 -14.70 8.52
C ASN A 362 -33.05 -14.82 7.64
N LEU A 363 -33.91 -15.79 7.95
CA LEU A 363 -35.12 -16.05 7.17
C LEU A 363 -36.07 -14.83 7.09
N THR A 364 -36.13 -14.01 8.15
CA THR A 364 -36.93 -12.78 8.12
C THR A 364 -36.45 -11.80 7.07
N PHE A 365 -35.13 -11.66 6.91
CA PHE A 365 -34.55 -10.84 5.83
C PHE A 365 -34.91 -11.43 4.46
N TYR A 366 -34.81 -12.75 4.28
CA TYR A 366 -35.10 -13.42 3.01
C TYR A 366 -36.54 -13.15 2.55
N GLU A 367 -37.51 -13.32 3.47
CA GLU A 367 -38.93 -13.08 3.19
C GLU A 367 -39.23 -11.61 2.88
N GLN A 368 -38.53 -10.67 3.50
CA GLN A 368 -38.78 -9.24 3.40
C GLN A 368 -37.95 -8.57 2.31
N TYR A 369 -36.91 -9.20 1.78
CA TYR A 369 -35.94 -8.58 0.85
C TYR A 369 -36.60 -7.88 -0.33
N ARG A 370 -37.55 -8.56 -1.01
CA ARG A 370 -38.27 -8.01 -2.17
C ARG A 370 -38.98 -6.71 -1.83
N GLN A 371 -39.59 -6.63 -0.65
CA GLN A 371 -40.27 -5.41 -0.20
C GLN A 371 -39.28 -4.32 0.17
N MET A 372 -38.22 -4.65 0.89
CA MET A 372 -37.15 -3.71 1.26
C MET A 372 -36.50 -3.08 0.01
N LEU A 373 -36.16 -3.90 -0.98
CA LEU A 373 -35.58 -3.43 -2.23
C LEU A 373 -36.55 -2.48 -2.98
N ARG A 374 -37.84 -2.84 -3.07
CA ARG A 374 -38.86 -1.97 -3.70
C ARG A 374 -39.01 -0.64 -2.98
N GLU A 375 -38.99 -0.62 -1.66
CA GLU A 375 -39.09 0.62 -0.87
C GLU A 375 -37.88 1.52 -1.10
N ARG A 376 -36.69 0.93 -1.15
CA ARG A 376 -35.43 1.66 -1.40
C ARG A 376 -35.39 2.23 -2.83
N ILE A 377 -35.75 1.44 -3.83
CA ILE A 377 -35.86 1.92 -5.22
C ILE A 377 -36.89 3.06 -5.30
N ALA A 378 -38.06 2.92 -4.68
CA ALA A 378 -39.09 3.94 -4.67
C ALA A 378 -38.66 5.22 -3.93
N GLN A 379 -37.78 5.13 -2.96
CA GLN A 379 -37.16 6.28 -2.31
C GLN A 379 -36.22 7.00 -3.28
N ILE A 380 -35.30 6.28 -3.94
CA ILE A 380 -34.37 6.84 -4.91
C ILE A 380 -35.16 7.48 -6.08
N ASP A 381 -36.20 6.82 -6.57
CA ASP A 381 -37.06 7.32 -7.64
C ASP A 381 -37.67 8.69 -7.27
N ARG A 382 -38.27 8.80 -6.07
CA ARG A 382 -38.82 10.07 -5.58
C ARG A 382 -37.79 11.18 -5.41
N GLU A 383 -36.62 10.84 -4.86
CA GLU A 383 -35.53 11.79 -4.60
C GLU A 383 -34.86 12.26 -5.90
N SER A 384 -34.88 11.43 -6.95
CA SER A 384 -34.26 11.73 -8.24
C SER A 384 -34.91 12.90 -9.00
N GLY A 385 -36.22 13.12 -8.80
CA GLY A 385 -36.99 14.13 -9.54
C GLY A 385 -37.01 13.93 -11.04
N LYS A 386 -36.73 12.72 -11.54
CA LYS A 386 -36.67 12.43 -12.98
C LYS A 386 -38.07 12.34 -13.60
N PRO A 387 -38.23 12.66 -14.92
CA PRO A 387 -39.52 12.60 -15.59
C PRO A 387 -39.98 11.18 -15.97
N TYR A 388 -39.20 10.15 -15.61
CA TYR A 388 -39.50 8.74 -15.80
C TYR A 388 -39.41 8.01 -14.47
N ARG A 389 -40.00 6.84 -14.37
CA ARG A 389 -40.00 6.02 -13.16
C ARG A 389 -38.85 5.04 -13.18
N ILE A 390 -38.13 4.95 -12.07
CA ILE A 390 -37.14 3.90 -11.79
C ILE A 390 -37.82 2.77 -11.01
N ALA A 391 -37.87 1.59 -11.59
CA ALA A 391 -38.46 0.40 -10.99
C ALA A 391 -37.68 -0.86 -11.39
N ALA A 392 -37.77 -1.89 -10.60
CA ALA A 392 -37.16 -3.17 -10.92
C ALA A 392 -38.07 -4.32 -10.51
N SER A 393 -37.99 -5.41 -11.26
CA SER A 393 -38.60 -6.70 -10.96
C SER A 393 -37.61 -7.58 -10.20
N CYS A 394 -38.07 -8.36 -9.21
CA CYS A 394 -37.21 -9.12 -8.32
C CYS A 394 -37.76 -10.51 -8.01
N GLY A 395 -36.98 -11.55 -8.27
CA GLY A 395 -37.20 -12.93 -7.83
C GLY A 395 -36.27 -13.30 -6.67
N VAL A 396 -36.77 -14.05 -5.69
CA VAL A 396 -36.02 -14.37 -4.48
C VAL A 396 -36.18 -15.86 -4.15
N ILE A 397 -35.04 -16.55 -4.00
CA ILE A 397 -34.98 -17.96 -3.60
C ILE A 397 -33.97 -18.11 -2.45
N TRP A 398 -34.24 -19.06 -1.56
CA TRP A 398 -33.27 -19.49 -0.55
C TRP A 398 -33.38 -20.99 -0.31
N GLU A 399 -32.24 -21.65 -0.34
CA GLU A 399 -32.16 -23.11 -0.17
C GLU A 399 -30.88 -23.52 0.57
N GLU A 400 -30.89 -24.75 1.14
CA GLU A 400 -29.69 -25.35 1.68
C GLU A 400 -28.73 -25.71 0.55
N LEU A 401 -27.48 -25.29 0.63
CA LEU A 401 -26.45 -25.53 -0.36
C LEU A 401 -25.74 -26.88 -0.06
N HIS A 402 -25.90 -27.88 -0.91
CA HIS A 402 -25.27 -29.20 -0.79
C HIS A 402 -24.05 -29.36 -1.71
N GLY A 403 -24.00 -28.64 -2.82
CA GLY A 403 -22.91 -28.72 -3.79
C GLY A 403 -22.82 -27.52 -4.73
N ALA A 404 -21.75 -27.47 -5.52
CA ALA A 404 -21.54 -26.38 -6.48
C ALA A 404 -22.58 -26.32 -7.61
N SER A 405 -23.18 -27.48 -7.99
CA SER A 405 -24.24 -27.57 -8.99
C SER A 405 -25.55 -26.91 -8.57
N ASP A 406 -25.76 -26.73 -7.26
CA ASP A 406 -26.98 -26.14 -6.73
C ASP A 406 -27.04 -24.63 -6.99
N ILE A 407 -25.87 -23.98 -7.13
CA ILE A 407 -25.77 -22.52 -7.37
C ILE A 407 -26.46 -22.14 -8.69
N GLU A 408 -26.20 -22.88 -9.77
CA GLU A 408 -26.83 -22.63 -11.07
C GLU A 408 -28.32 -22.92 -11.03
N HIS A 409 -28.72 -23.93 -10.27
CA HIS A 409 -30.14 -24.27 -10.10
C HIS A 409 -30.89 -23.18 -9.33
N ILE A 410 -30.35 -22.74 -8.20
CA ILE A 410 -30.93 -21.66 -7.37
C ILE A 410 -30.98 -20.34 -8.15
N MET A 411 -29.93 -20.04 -8.92
CA MET A 411 -29.90 -18.86 -9.78
C MET A 411 -31.03 -18.89 -10.82
N LYS A 412 -31.21 -20.02 -11.48
CA LYS A 412 -32.28 -20.18 -12.46
C LYS A 412 -33.68 -20.04 -11.84
N GLN A 413 -33.90 -20.60 -10.65
CA GLN A 413 -35.17 -20.44 -9.95
C GLN A 413 -35.42 -18.96 -9.58
N ALA A 414 -34.39 -18.23 -9.14
CA ALA A 414 -34.52 -16.82 -8.87
C ALA A 414 -34.86 -16.00 -10.13
N ASP A 415 -34.29 -16.37 -11.27
CA ASP A 415 -34.61 -15.75 -12.56
C ASP A 415 -36.06 -16.06 -13.00
N ASP A 416 -36.52 -17.32 -12.84
CA ASP A 416 -37.90 -17.70 -13.17
C ASP A 416 -38.90 -16.91 -12.30
N GLU A 417 -38.65 -16.72 -11.01
CA GLU A 417 -39.45 -15.86 -10.13
C GLU A 417 -39.40 -14.38 -10.51
N MET A 418 -38.23 -13.85 -10.86
CA MET A 418 -38.08 -12.49 -11.32
C MET A 418 -38.89 -12.23 -12.58
N TYR A 419 -38.86 -13.19 -13.52
CA TYR A 419 -39.65 -13.10 -14.75
C TYR A 419 -41.16 -13.07 -14.47
N ALA A 420 -41.64 -13.88 -13.53
CA ALA A 420 -43.06 -13.86 -13.09
C ALA A 420 -43.44 -12.50 -12.49
N ASP A 421 -42.58 -11.91 -11.65
CA ASP A 421 -42.78 -10.56 -11.08
C ASP A 421 -42.82 -9.48 -12.20
N LYS A 422 -41.95 -9.60 -13.21
CA LYS A 422 -41.91 -8.71 -14.38
C LYS A 422 -43.20 -8.74 -15.19
N GLU A 423 -43.73 -9.95 -15.44
CA GLU A 423 -45.04 -10.08 -16.15
C GLU A 423 -46.19 -9.45 -15.38
N GLU A 424 -46.20 -9.60 -14.04
CA GLU A 424 -47.24 -8.99 -13.21
C GLU A 424 -47.14 -7.44 -13.22
N HIS A 425 -45.92 -6.89 -13.16
CA HIS A 425 -45.66 -5.45 -13.31
C HIS A 425 -46.16 -4.94 -14.65
N HIS A 426 -45.90 -5.62 -15.75
CA HIS A 426 -46.37 -5.24 -17.08
C HIS A 426 -47.90 -5.22 -17.19
N LYS A 427 -48.57 -6.24 -16.64
CA LYS A 427 -50.05 -6.32 -16.62
C LYS A 427 -50.67 -5.15 -15.83
N ARG A 428 -50.09 -4.77 -14.69
CA ARG A 428 -50.57 -3.64 -13.89
C ARG A 428 -50.39 -2.28 -14.57
N LEU A 429 -49.34 -2.10 -15.34
CA LEU A 429 -49.10 -0.86 -16.11
C LEU A 429 -50.04 -0.73 -17.28
N THR A 430 -50.28 -1.77 -18.06
CA THR A 430 -51.19 -1.80 -19.19
C THR A 430 -52.65 -1.54 -18.74
N GLN A 431 -53.04 -2.02 -17.55
CA GLN A 431 -54.36 -1.75 -16.98
C GLN A 431 -54.56 -0.31 -16.50
N LYS A 432 -53.49 0.42 -16.15
CA LYS A 432 -53.53 1.85 -15.80
C LYS A 432 -53.60 2.74 -17.04
N GLU A 433 -52.81 2.43 -18.06
CA GLU A 433 -52.79 3.15 -19.35
C GLU A 433 -54.13 3.01 -20.14
N THR A 434 -54.96 1.98 -19.84
CA THR A 434 -56.28 1.76 -20.44
C THR A 434 -57.40 2.47 -19.68
N LYS A 435 -57.10 3.05 -18.50
CA LYS A 435 -58.07 3.73 -17.63
C LYS A 435 -57.91 5.25 -17.58
N GLU A 436 -56.84 5.80 -18.17
CA GLU A 436 -56.64 7.20 -18.47
C GLU A 436 -56.95 7.48 -19.95
#